data_f171eeba8d1b58ecf1b747be207dddff
#
_entry.id   f171eeba8d1b58ecf1b747be207dddff
#
_cell.length_a   1.000
_cell.length_b   1.000
_cell.length_c   1.000
_cell.angle_alpha   90.00
_cell.angle_beta   90.00
_cell.angle_gamma   90.00
#
_symmetry.space_group_name_H-M   'P 1'
#
loop_
_entity.id
_entity.type
_entity.pdbx_description
1 polymer ?
#
loop_
_entity_poly.entity_id
_entity_poly.type
_entity_poly.pdbx_seq_one_letter_code
_entity_poly.pdbx_strand_id
1 'polypeptide(L)'
;MKKIALCYDFDGTLSSGNMQEQNLLPDCNVTPLEFWSEVIETSKNIKADPVLIYMHLLLEKMKSSSIPITPETFNNYGKKLKLFAGVDTWFDRINAYGKIKNTEIELIYGCSFSKDIKEVYACSYYYRENGVVWPKLCVNFTAKTQFLYRIHKGTFEMSDQHSVNAKVEEGNINIPFNHMVFFGDGETDIPSFKI
;
A
#
# COMPACT_ATOMS: atom_id res chain seq x y z
N MET A 1 10.83 1.42 -26.33
CA MET A 1 9.96 0.33 -25.82
C MET A 1 8.77 0.98 -25.14
N LYS A 2 7.56 0.45 -25.33
CA LYS A 2 6.36 0.99 -24.68
C LYS A 2 6.39 0.64 -23.20
N LYS A 3 6.03 1.59 -22.31
CA LYS A 3 5.94 1.35 -20.87
C LYS A 3 4.49 1.34 -20.43
N ILE A 4 4.14 0.42 -19.51
CA ILE A 4 2.83 0.31 -18.87
C ILE A 4 3.06 0.15 -17.37
N ALA A 5 2.31 0.91 -16.56
CA ALA A 5 2.26 0.69 -15.12
C ALA A 5 1.05 -0.16 -14.75
N LEU A 6 1.27 -1.20 -13.96
CA LEU A 6 0.21 -1.96 -13.31
C LEU A 6 0.25 -1.62 -11.82
N CYS A 7 -0.77 -0.92 -11.35
CA CYS A 7 -0.90 -0.42 -10.00
C CYS A 7 -1.94 -1.27 -9.26
N TYR A 8 -1.58 -1.83 -8.12
CA TYR A 8 -2.46 -2.72 -7.37
C TYR A 8 -2.72 -2.16 -5.98
N ASP A 9 -3.96 -2.18 -5.55
CA ASP A 9 -4.25 -2.24 -4.12
C ASP A 9 -3.86 -3.62 -3.57
N PHE A 10 -3.81 -3.77 -2.26
CA PHE A 10 -3.38 -5.02 -1.64
C PHE A 10 -4.53 -5.77 -0.97
N ASP A 11 -5.14 -5.12 0.03
CA ASP A 11 -6.20 -5.70 0.84
C ASP A 11 -7.48 -5.86 -0.01
N GLY A 12 -7.99 -7.08 -0.15
CA GLY A 12 -9.13 -7.38 -1.03
C GLY A 12 -8.76 -7.58 -2.52
N THR A 13 -7.59 -7.10 -2.97
CA THR A 13 -7.15 -7.19 -4.36
C THR A 13 -6.11 -8.30 -4.59
N LEU A 14 -5.05 -8.34 -3.80
CA LEU A 14 -4.01 -9.38 -3.87
C LEU A 14 -4.14 -10.39 -2.73
N SER A 15 -4.71 -9.99 -1.60
CA SER A 15 -5.01 -10.84 -0.45
C SER A 15 -6.51 -10.83 -0.14
N SER A 16 -7.00 -11.88 0.53
CA SER A 16 -8.39 -11.97 0.95
C SER A 16 -8.61 -11.18 2.23
N GLY A 17 -9.12 -9.96 2.12
CA GLY A 17 -9.37 -9.07 3.27
C GLY A 17 -8.13 -8.33 3.76
N ASN A 18 -8.28 -7.59 4.85
CA ASN A 18 -7.22 -6.75 5.38
C ASN A 18 -6.08 -7.59 5.99
N MET A 19 -4.85 -7.20 5.72
CA MET A 19 -3.68 -7.96 6.17
C MET A 19 -3.59 -8.06 7.70
N GLN A 20 -4.06 -7.07 8.45
CA GLN A 20 -4.06 -7.06 9.90
C GLN A 20 -4.97 -8.15 10.48
N GLU A 21 -6.04 -8.48 9.78
CA GLU A 21 -7.07 -9.44 10.23
C GLU A 21 -6.60 -10.88 10.15
N GLN A 22 -5.65 -11.19 9.27
CA GLN A 22 -5.26 -12.57 9.01
C GLN A 22 -4.49 -13.22 10.17
N ASN A 23 -3.63 -12.46 10.84
CA ASN A 23 -2.78 -13.01 11.92
C ASN A 23 -2.61 -12.05 13.09
N LEU A 24 -2.39 -10.75 12.84
CA LEU A 24 -1.99 -9.80 13.89
C LEU A 24 -3.13 -9.53 14.89
N LEU A 25 -4.34 -9.23 14.41
CA LEU A 25 -5.49 -9.04 15.31
C LEU A 25 -5.84 -10.31 16.11
N PRO A 26 -5.86 -11.52 15.52
CA PRO A 26 -5.99 -12.75 16.29
C PRO A 26 -4.94 -12.93 17.38
N ASP A 27 -3.67 -12.65 17.10
CA ASP A 27 -2.60 -12.74 18.09
C ASP A 27 -2.72 -11.65 19.18
N CYS A 28 -3.42 -10.56 18.91
CA CYS A 28 -3.81 -9.56 19.91
C CYS A 28 -5.10 -9.93 20.67
N ASN A 29 -5.72 -11.08 20.42
CA ASN A 29 -7.03 -11.49 20.95
C ASN A 29 -8.14 -10.47 20.69
N VAL A 30 -8.14 -9.86 19.51
CA VAL A 30 -9.13 -8.87 19.07
C VAL A 30 -9.75 -9.34 17.75
N THR A 31 -11.07 -9.34 17.69
CA THR A 31 -11.76 -9.66 16.43
C THR A 31 -11.71 -8.49 15.45
N PRO A 32 -11.76 -8.74 14.12
CA PRO A 32 -11.86 -7.68 13.14
C PRO A 32 -13.03 -6.71 13.40
N LEU A 33 -14.19 -7.25 13.76
CA LEU A 33 -15.37 -6.43 14.05
C LEU A 33 -15.15 -5.46 15.21
N GLU A 34 -14.60 -5.93 16.33
CA GLU A 34 -14.27 -5.08 17.47
C GLU A 34 -13.27 -4.01 17.10
N PHE A 35 -12.19 -4.39 16.42
CA PHE A 35 -11.15 -3.47 16.02
C PHE A 35 -11.65 -2.33 15.10
N TRP A 36 -12.34 -2.69 14.02
CA TRP A 36 -12.83 -1.70 13.07
C TRP A 36 -13.97 -0.85 13.62
N SER A 37 -14.80 -1.40 14.52
CA SER A 37 -15.81 -0.62 15.24
C SER A 37 -15.16 0.44 16.12
N GLU A 38 -14.11 0.09 16.86
CA GLU A 38 -13.33 1.02 17.70
C GLU A 38 -12.64 2.10 16.85
N VAL A 39 -12.08 1.72 15.69
CA VAL A 39 -11.48 2.67 14.74
C VAL A 39 -12.51 3.70 14.27
N ILE A 40 -13.69 3.24 13.83
CA ILE A 40 -14.75 4.11 13.31
C ILE A 40 -15.29 5.03 14.41
N GLU A 41 -15.56 4.50 15.59
CA GLU A 41 -16.07 5.27 16.72
C GLU A 41 -15.08 6.34 17.16
N THR A 42 -13.82 5.96 17.37
CA THR A 42 -12.75 6.87 17.76
C THR A 42 -12.57 7.97 16.72
N SER A 43 -12.49 7.60 15.43
CA SER A 43 -12.33 8.55 14.34
C SER A 43 -13.45 9.59 14.31
N LYS A 44 -14.71 9.16 14.50
CA LYS A 44 -15.87 10.08 14.55
C LYS A 44 -15.82 11.01 15.75
N ASN A 45 -15.50 10.47 16.94
CA ASN A 45 -15.51 11.21 18.19
C ASN A 45 -14.49 12.35 18.20
N ILE A 46 -13.29 12.10 17.69
CA ILE A 46 -12.21 13.09 17.66
C ILE A 46 -12.03 13.77 16.28
N LYS A 47 -12.88 13.43 15.29
CA LYS A 47 -12.83 13.95 13.91
C LYS A 47 -11.47 13.75 13.24
N ALA A 48 -10.88 12.56 13.42
CA ALA A 48 -9.56 12.20 12.89
C ALA A 48 -9.67 11.28 11.66
N ASP A 49 -8.59 11.24 10.88
CA ASP A 49 -8.45 10.30 9.76
C ASP A 49 -8.46 8.85 10.26
N PRO A 50 -9.37 7.99 9.79
CA PRO A 50 -9.51 6.62 10.27
C PRO A 50 -8.26 5.76 10.00
N VAL A 51 -7.47 6.08 8.98
CA VAL A 51 -6.22 5.36 8.69
C VAL A 51 -5.18 5.63 9.77
N LEU A 52 -5.03 6.88 10.20
CA LEU A 52 -4.16 7.22 11.34
C LEU A 52 -4.64 6.58 12.63
N ILE A 53 -5.95 6.53 12.84
CA ILE A 53 -6.53 5.92 14.04
C ILE A 53 -6.27 4.41 14.06
N TYR A 54 -6.49 3.69 12.97
CA TYR A 54 -6.20 2.26 12.98
C TYR A 54 -4.69 1.99 13.18
N MET A 55 -3.83 2.79 12.59
CA MET A 55 -2.38 2.66 12.82
C MET A 55 -2.02 2.86 14.31
N HIS A 56 -2.66 3.81 14.98
CA HIS A 56 -2.47 4.04 16.40
C HIS A 56 -3.00 2.88 17.25
N LEU A 57 -4.27 2.53 17.08
CA LEU A 57 -4.92 1.47 17.85
C LEU A 57 -4.24 0.11 17.67
N LEU A 58 -3.74 -0.19 16.47
CA LEU A 58 -2.98 -1.41 16.22
C LEU A 58 -1.75 -1.51 17.12
N LEU A 59 -0.99 -0.41 17.29
CA LEU A 59 0.16 -0.37 18.18
C LEU A 59 -0.25 -0.54 19.64
N GLU A 60 -1.39 0.01 20.06
CA GLU A 60 -1.91 -0.17 21.43
C GLU A 60 -2.31 -1.62 21.69
N LYS A 61 -3.01 -2.29 20.73
CA LYS A 61 -3.35 -3.71 20.84
C LYS A 61 -2.09 -4.58 20.92
N MET A 62 -1.09 -4.32 20.10
CA MET A 62 0.20 -5.03 20.15
C MET A 62 0.88 -4.86 21.52
N LYS A 63 0.93 -3.63 22.06
CA LYS A 63 1.49 -3.37 23.40
C LYS A 63 0.75 -4.14 24.47
N SER A 64 -0.57 -4.08 24.48
CA SER A 64 -1.41 -4.76 25.46
C SER A 64 -1.25 -6.28 25.41
N SER A 65 -0.93 -6.83 24.26
CA SER A 65 -0.69 -8.26 24.03
C SER A 65 0.79 -8.65 24.16
N SER A 66 1.66 -7.74 24.60
CA SER A 66 3.10 -7.96 24.72
C SER A 66 3.78 -8.38 23.41
N ILE A 67 3.23 -7.99 22.27
CA ILE A 67 3.81 -8.24 20.94
C ILE A 67 4.85 -7.16 20.66
N PRO A 68 6.11 -7.52 20.35
CA PRO A 68 7.15 -6.54 20.05
C PRO A 68 6.81 -5.69 18.82
N ILE A 69 6.96 -4.37 18.94
CA ILE A 69 6.67 -3.44 17.84
C ILE A 69 7.97 -3.11 17.12
N THR A 70 8.41 -4.02 16.27
CA THR A 70 9.66 -3.93 15.50
C THR A 70 9.42 -4.19 14.02
N PRO A 71 10.32 -3.71 13.13
CA PRO A 71 10.26 -4.07 11.70
C PRO A 71 10.24 -5.58 11.47
N GLU A 72 10.99 -6.34 12.26
CA GLU A 72 11.05 -7.80 12.16
C GLU A 72 9.69 -8.44 12.47
N THR A 73 8.99 -7.97 13.49
CA THR A 73 7.65 -8.45 13.85
C THR A 73 6.68 -8.26 12.70
N PHE A 74 6.61 -7.04 12.13
CA PHE A 74 5.74 -6.77 10.97
C PHE A 74 6.13 -7.60 9.75
N ASN A 75 7.42 -7.76 9.45
CA ASN A 75 7.89 -8.64 8.38
C ASN A 75 7.46 -10.09 8.58
N ASN A 76 7.51 -10.59 9.82
CA ASN A 76 7.10 -11.95 10.12
C ASN A 76 5.58 -12.16 9.95
N TYR A 77 4.76 -11.15 10.27
CA TYR A 77 3.33 -11.16 9.94
C TYR A 77 3.11 -11.10 8.42
N GLY A 78 3.82 -10.25 7.72
CA GLY A 78 3.75 -10.15 6.26
C GLY A 78 4.04 -11.47 5.54
N LYS A 79 5.02 -12.24 6.02
CA LYS A 79 5.37 -13.56 5.44
C LYS A 79 4.27 -14.62 5.60
N LYS A 80 3.34 -14.43 6.54
CA LYS A 80 2.24 -15.37 6.81
C LYS A 80 0.96 -15.03 6.06
N LEU A 81 0.94 -13.92 5.30
CA LEU A 81 -0.26 -13.49 4.58
C LEU A 81 -0.64 -14.48 3.49
N LYS A 82 -1.94 -14.72 3.39
CA LYS A 82 -2.52 -15.56 2.34
C LYS A 82 -2.91 -14.68 1.17
N LEU A 83 -2.29 -14.92 0.05
CA LEU A 83 -2.62 -14.28 -1.21
C LEU A 83 -3.75 -15.06 -1.93
N PHE A 84 -4.45 -14.39 -2.83
CA PHE A 84 -5.34 -15.08 -3.75
C PHE A 84 -4.58 -16.07 -4.63
N ALA A 85 -5.26 -17.13 -5.06
CA ALA A 85 -4.66 -18.16 -5.90
C ALA A 85 -4.06 -17.58 -7.19
N GLY A 86 -2.80 -17.89 -7.45
CA GLY A 86 -2.05 -17.48 -8.63
C GLY A 86 -1.38 -16.10 -8.53
N VAL A 87 -1.56 -15.35 -7.44
CA VAL A 87 -0.85 -14.07 -7.22
C VAL A 87 0.65 -14.29 -7.05
N ASP A 88 1.04 -15.38 -6.43
CA ASP A 88 2.44 -15.81 -6.22
C ASP A 88 3.25 -15.94 -7.52
N THR A 89 2.58 -16.26 -8.63
CA THR A 89 3.19 -16.42 -9.95
C THR A 89 2.77 -15.33 -10.95
N TRP A 90 1.83 -14.47 -10.56
CA TRP A 90 1.24 -13.48 -11.46
C TRP A 90 2.28 -12.53 -12.03
N PHE A 91 3.18 -12.04 -11.19
CA PHE A 91 4.15 -11.01 -11.56
C PHE A 91 5.18 -11.50 -12.55
N ASP A 92 5.67 -12.72 -12.37
CA ASP A 92 6.57 -13.37 -13.32
C ASP A 92 5.87 -13.59 -14.67
N ARG A 93 4.61 -14.03 -14.64
CA ARG A 93 3.82 -14.29 -15.86
C ARG A 93 3.55 -13.01 -16.64
N ILE A 94 3.14 -11.93 -15.97
CA ILE A 94 2.84 -10.69 -16.67
C ILE A 94 4.09 -10.01 -17.21
N ASN A 95 5.22 -10.09 -16.49
CA ASN A 95 6.51 -9.62 -16.97
C ASN A 95 6.99 -10.41 -18.19
N ALA A 96 6.85 -11.74 -18.19
CA ALA A 96 7.17 -12.57 -19.33
C ALA A 96 6.29 -12.23 -20.54
N TYR A 97 4.99 -12.00 -20.33
CA TYR A 97 4.07 -11.57 -21.38
C TYR A 97 4.45 -10.19 -21.93
N GLY A 98 4.82 -9.24 -21.08
CA GLY A 98 5.29 -7.91 -21.50
C GLY A 98 6.50 -8.00 -22.42
N LYS A 99 7.49 -8.86 -22.08
CA LYS A 99 8.66 -9.11 -22.94
C LYS A 99 8.27 -9.64 -24.33
N ILE A 100 7.33 -10.59 -24.41
CA ILE A 100 6.81 -11.12 -25.68
C ILE A 100 6.15 -10.00 -26.50
N LYS A 101 5.51 -9.04 -25.87
CA LYS A 101 4.84 -7.90 -26.51
C LYS A 101 5.74 -6.67 -26.71
N ASN A 102 7.03 -6.78 -26.45
CA ASN A 102 8.01 -5.67 -26.50
C ASN A 102 7.55 -4.47 -25.66
N THR A 103 7.00 -4.75 -24.48
CA THR A 103 6.45 -3.80 -23.53
C THR A 103 7.13 -3.97 -22.17
N GLU A 104 7.61 -2.89 -21.60
CA GLU A 104 8.13 -2.83 -20.23
C GLU A 104 6.95 -2.67 -19.26
N ILE A 105 6.84 -3.55 -18.29
CA ILE A 105 5.81 -3.51 -17.27
C ILE A 105 6.44 -3.05 -15.96
N GLU A 106 5.99 -1.90 -15.46
CA GLU A 106 6.34 -1.42 -14.13
C GLU A 106 5.23 -1.84 -13.15
N LEU A 107 5.62 -2.60 -12.13
CA LEU A 107 4.73 -3.12 -11.09
C LEU A 107 4.80 -2.22 -9.86
N ILE A 108 3.64 -1.74 -9.37
CA ILE A 108 3.57 -0.79 -8.26
C ILE A 108 2.50 -1.23 -7.27
N TYR A 109 2.85 -1.29 -5.98
CA TYR A 109 2.03 -1.90 -4.94
C TYR A 109 1.84 -1.09 -3.68
N GLY A 110 0.81 -1.49 -2.93
CA GLY A 110 0.66 -1.19 -1.52
C GLY A 110 1.43 -2.10 -0.54
N CYS A 111 2.13 -3.16 -0.98
CA CYS A 111 2.96 -4.04 -0.12
C CYS A 111 4.03 -4.82 -0.89
N SER A 112 5.13 -5.24 -0.22
CA SER A 112 6.31 -5.83 -0.84
C SER A 112 6.32 -7.36 -0.81
N PHE A 113 6.33 -8.03 -1.98
CA PHE A 113 6.45 -9.49 -2.08
C PHE A 113 7.42 -10.03 -3.15
N SER A 114 7.89 -9.25 -4.09
CA SER A 114 8.81 -9.76 -5.11
C SER A 114 9.95 -8.79 -5.43
N LYS A 115 11.04 -9.34 -5.99
CA LYS A 115 12.22 -8.59 -6.44
C LYS A 115 11.94 -7.70 -7.67
N ASP A 116 10.80 -7.92 -8.33
CA ASP A 116 10.45 -7.27 -9.60
C ASP A 116 9.53 -6.07 -9.41
N ILE A 117 9.24 -5.70 -8.15
CA ILE A 117 8.40 -4.53 -7.83
C ILE A 117 9.26 -3.28 -7.85
N LYS A 118 8.84 -2.29 -8.63
CA LYS A 118 9.55 -1.02 -8.74
C LYS A 118 9.39 -0.13 -7.52
N GLU A 119 8.15 0.00 -7.04
CA GLU A 119 7.82 0.85 -5.91
C GLU A 119 6.68 0.29 -5.06
N VAL A 120 6.75 0.56 -3.75
CA VAL A 120 5.75 0.18 -2.76
C VAL A 120 5.31 1.40 -1.96
N TYR A 121 4.04 1.75 -2.04
CA TYR A 121 3.42 2.80 -1.25
C TYR A 121 2.41 2.19 -0.26
N ALA A 122 2.84 2.00 0.98
CA ALA A 122 2.02 1.41 2.03
C ALA A 122 2.08 2.22 3.32
N CYS A 123 1.03 2.14 4.13
CA CYS A 123 1.08 2.64 5.50
C CYS A 123 2.29 2.04 6.20
N SER A 124 3.09 2.88 6.80
CA SER A 124 4.34 2.46 7.43
C SER A 124 4.69 3.31 8.62
N TYR A 125 5.56 2.76 9.48
CA TYR A 125 6.03 3.42 10.69
C TYR A 125 7.48 3.85 10.57
N TYR A 126 7.80 4.93 11.26
CA TYR A 126 9.17 5.33 11.54
C TYR A 126 9.62 4.70 12.85
N TYR A 127 10.80 4.06 12.81
CA TYR A 127 11.40 3.36 13.93
C TYR A 127 12.66 4.05 14.41
N ARG A 128 12.89 4.01 15.71
CA ARG A 128 14.17 4.27 16.39
C ARG A 128 14.57 3.04 17.19
N GLU A 129 15.75 3.09 17.82
CA GLU A 129 16.26 1.99 18.67
C GLU A 129 15.25 1.51 19.72
N ASN A 130 14.42 2.41 20.23
CA ASN A 130 13.39 2.13 21.24
C ASN A 130 12.01 1.74 20.66
N GLY A 131 11.90 1.46 19.37
CA GLY A 131 10.65 1.05 18.72
C GLY A 131 10.03 2.10 17.80
N VAL A 132 8.71 1.98 17.60
CA VAL A 132 7.94 2.91 16.73
C VAL A 132 7.82 4.29 17.36
N VAL A 133 8.07 5.30 16.56
CA VAL A 133 7.96 6.72 16.98
C VAL A 133 6.73 7.38 16.37
N TRP A 134 6.47 7.15 15.07
CA TRP A 134 5.46 7.88 14.31
C TRP A 134 5.05 7.14 13.03
N PRO A 135 3.86 7.36 12.47
CA PRO A 135 3.55 6.98 11.11
C PRO A 135 4.51 7.66 10.13
N LYS A 136 5.20 6.87 9.31
CA LYS A 136 6.09 7.37 8.26
C LYS A 136 5.32 7.74 6.99
N LEU A 137 4.34 6.91 6.65
CA LEU A 137 3.44 7.09 5.51
C LEU A 137 2.05 6.63 5.90
N CYS A 138 1.06 7.45 5.58
CA CYS A 138 -0.35 7.14 5.70
C CYS A 138 -0.95 7.16 4.29
N VAL A 139 -1.53 6.05 3.85
CA VAL A 139 -2.16 5.90 2.53
C VAL A 139 -3.66 5.86 2.74
N ASN A 140 -4.32 6.99 2.48
CA ASN A 140 -5.77 7.15 2.53
C ASN A 140 -6.34 7.37 1.12
N PHE A 141 -7.64 7.74 1.01
CA PHE A 141 -8.38 7.89 -0.24
C PHE A 141 -7.63 8.68 -1.33
N THR A 142 -7.19 9.90 -1.03
CA THR A 142 -6.55 10.80 -2.00
C THR A 142 -5.06 10.54 -2.15
N ALA A 143 -4.42 9.89 -1.18
CA ALA A 143 -3.01 9.55 -1.28
C ALA A 143 -2.75 8.55 -2.43
N LYS A 144 -3.68 7.64 -2.72
CA LYS A 144 -3.58 6.71 -3.85
C LYS A 144 -3.46 7.45 -5.18
N THR A 145 -4.22 8.52 -5.39
CA THR A 145 -4.13 9.34 -6.62
C THR A 145 -2.80 10.06 -6.74
N GLN A 146 -2.23 10.54 -5.63
CA GLN A 146 -0.91 11.15 -5.61
C GLN A 146 0.15 10.19 -6.16
N PHE A 147 0.07 8.91 -5.86
CA PHE A 147 1.03 7.93 -6.35
C PHE A 147 0.94 7.74 -7.86
N LEU A 148 -0.25 7.79 -8.45
CA LEU A 148 -0.40 7.77 -9.92
C LEU A 148 0.28 8.98 -10.57
N TYR A 149 0.16 10.18 -9.97
CA TYR A 149 0.91 11.35 -10.43
C TYR A 149 2.43 11.19 -10.30
N ARG A 150 2.91 10.55 -9.23
CA ARG A 150 4.33 10.25 -9.05
C ARG A 150 4.85 9.28 -10.11
N ILE A 151 4.10 8.25 -10.42
CA ILE A 151 4.39 7.30 -11.50
C ILE A 151 4.43 8.03 -12.84
N HIS A 152 3.42 8.85 -13.12
CA HIS A 152 3.33 9.65 -14.34
C HIS A 152 4.60 10.50 -14.56
N LYS A 153 5.10 11.11 -13.50
CA LYS A 153 6.25 12.01 -13.54
C LYS A 153 7.60 11.31 -13.31
N GLY A 154 7.63 10.07 -12.86
CA GLY A 154 8.86 9.36 -12.49
C GLY A 154 9.50 9.89 -11.20
N THR A 155 8.71 10.48 -10.29
CA THR A 155 9.18 11.10 -9.03
C THR A 155 8.75 10.26 -7.83
N PHE A 156 9.44 9.17 -7.57
CA PHE A 156 9.01 8.15 -6.60
C PHE A 156 9.28 8.52 -5.15
N GLU A 157 10.27 9.37 -4.88
CA GLU A 157 10.62 9.79 -3.53
C GLU A 157 9.51 10.61 -2.85
N MET A 158 8.99 10.11 -1.71
CA MET A 158 7.93 10.79 -0.95
C MET A 158 8.37 12.13 -0.35
N SER A 159 9.65 12.29 -0.05
CA SER A 159 10.25 13.53 0.46
C SER A 159 10.35 14.62 -0.62
N ASP A 160 10.32 14.26 -1.89
CA ASP A 160 10.37 15.21 -3.00
C ASP A 160 8.96 15.77 -3.27
N GLN A 161 8.70 16.94 -2.68
CA GLN A 161 7.45 17.69 -2.86
C GLN A 161 7.49 18.61 -4.09
N HIS A 162 8.65 18.96 -4.58
CA HIS A 162 8.81 19.88 -5.70
C HIS A 162 8.52 19.17 -7.03
N SER A 163 9.17 18.05 -7.27
CA SER A 163 9.06 17.34 -8.56
C SER A 163 7.66 16.81 -8.82
N VAL A 164 6.92 16.38 -7.78
CA VAL A 164 5.54 15.90 -7.94
C VAL A 164 4.59 17.04 -8.37
N ASN A 165 4.86 18.28 -7.97
CA ASN A 165 4.07 19.46 -8.33
C ASN A 165 4.57 20.18 -9.58
N ALA A 166 5.82 19.93 -10.01
CA ALA A 166 6.38 20.55 -11.19
C ALA A 166 5.62 20.18 -12.47
N LYS A 167 5.53 21.11 -13.41
CA LYS A 167 5.05 20.81 -14.75
C LYS A 167 6.09 19.93 -15.46
N VAL A 168 5.66 18.82 -16.01
CA VAL A 168 6.49 17.95 -16.84
C VAL A 168 6.16 18.20 -18.30
N GLU A 169 7.17 18.40 -19.12
CA GLU A 169 7.02 18.49 -20.58
C GLU A 169 6.65 17.11 -21.13
N GLU A 170 5.88 17.10 -22.22
CA GLU A 170 5.29 15.87 -22.81
C GLU A 170 6.36 14.82 -23.13
N GLY A 171 7.54 15.23 -23.58
CA GLY A 171 8.67 14.33 -23.87
C GLY A 171 9.38 13.74 -22.66
N ASN A 172 9.11 14.25 -21.45
CA ASN A 172 9.73 13.82 -20.18
C ASN A 172 8.78 13.03 -19.28
N ILE A 173 7.58 12.74 -19.76
CA ILE A 173 6.60 11.91 -19.03
C ILE A 173 7.15 10.48 -18.89
N ASN A 174 7.24 9.97 -17.66
CA ASN A 174 7.70 8.61 -17.43
C ASN A 174 6.68 7.57 -17.94
N ILE A 175 5.43 7.63 -17.44
CA ILE A 175 4.33 6.79 -17.91
C ILE A 175 3.07 7.66 -18.04
N PRO A 176 2.48 7.80 -19.24
CA PRO A 176 1.20 8.49 -19.41
C PRO A 176 0.07 7.80 -18.67
N PHE A 177 -0.93 8.56 -18.18
CA PHE A 177 -2.07 7.99 -17.45
C PHE A 177 -2.82 6.93 -18.26
N ASN A 178 -2.99 7.11 -19.55
CA ASN A 178 -3.61 6.12 -20.45
C ASN A 178 -2.76 4.86 -20.69
N HIS A 179 -1.57 4.79 -20.10
CA HIS A 179 -0.71 3.60 -20.00
C HIS A 179 -0.66 3.01 -18.60
N MET A 180 -1.56 3.43 -17.70
CA MET A 180 -1.68 2.87 -16.36
C MET A 180 -2.94 2.02 -16.25
N VAL A 181 -2.83 0.93 -15.52
CA VAL A 181 -3.97 0.09 -15.15
C VAL A 181 -3.97 0.00 -13.62
N PHE A 182 -5.07 0.41 -13.00
CA PHE A 182 -5.24 0.36 -11.56
C PHE A 182 -6.21 -0.78 -11.20
N PHE A 183 -5.81 -1.60 -10.22
CA PHE A 183 -6.60 -2.69 -9.67
C PHE A 183 -6.89 -2.38 -8.20
N GLY A 184 -8.15 -2.43 -7.81
CA GLY A 184 -8.60 -2.18 -6.45
C GLY A 184 -10.04 -2.66 -6.28
N ASP A 185 -10.47 -2.88 -5.05
CA ASP A 185 -11.78 -3.42 -4.70
C ASP A 185 -12.60 -2.51 -3.78
N GLY A 186 -11.97 -1.49 -3.20
CA GLY A 186 -12.55 -0.69 -2.13
C GLY A 186 -12.97 0.73 -2.53
N GLU A 187 -13.75 1.36 -1.66
CA GLU A 187 -14.15 2.77 -1.82
C GLU A 187 -12.96 3.72 -1.84
N THR A 188 -11.84 3.34 -1.22
CA THR A 188 -10.59 4.11 -1.21
C THR A 188 -9.94 4.18 -2.59
N ASP A 189 -10.31 3.29 -3.52
CA ASP A 189 -9.76 3.21 -4.86
C ASP A 189 -10.52 4.06 -5.88
N ILE A 190 -11.77 4.43 -5.55
CA ILE A 190 -12.66 5.19 -6.46
C ILE A 190 -11.99 6.45 -7.03
N PRO A 191 -11.25 7.27 -6.26
CA PRO A 191 -10.56 8.42 -6.83
C PRO A 191 -9.51 8.03 -7.90
N SER A 192 -8.84 6.89 -7.73
CA SER A 192 -7.82 6.40 -8.66
C SER A 192 -8.42 5.91 -10.00
N PHE A 193 -9.64 5.40 -9.98
CA PHE A 193 -10.35 4.99 -11.20
C PHE A 193 -10.81 6.16 -12.08
N LYS A 194 -10.74 7.39 -11.57
CA LYS A 194 -11.22 8.61 -12.26
C LYS A 194 -10.10 9.43 -12.91
N ILE A 195 -8.86 8.98 -12.77
CA ILE A 195 -7.68 9.57 -13.41
C ILE A 195 -7.42 8.87 -14.74
#